data_d809ab6cd31fe682bab16c198e2ebd40
#
_entry.id   d809ab6cd31fe682bab16c198e2ebd40
#
_cell.length_a   1.000
_cell.length_b   1.000
_cell.length_c   1.000
_cell.angle_alpha   90.00
_cell.angle_beta   90.00
_cell.angle_gamma   90.00
#
_symmetry.space_group_name_H-M   'P 1'
#
loop_
_entity.id
_entity.type
_entity.pdbx_description
1 polymer ?
#
loop_
_entity_poly.entity_id
_entity_poly.type
_entity_poly.pdbx_seq_one_letter_code
_entity_poly.pdbx_strand_id
1 'polypeptide(L)'
;MSNTCFQILAAALALSASAAELPVIPGDSTRGAKLFQTQQCVHCHAVNGAGGKIGIDLGRSVSRKYTPALLASTMWNHGPVMWGAMEAAGIEKPKLSPEDAADLFAFFYSARFFDQPGDAARGRETFAARQCGACHGIEDSKAEGAPPVVRWESLSDPVAMVQQMWNHSYRMHDAFARRHIEWQALTAAELDDILAYLRSLPQTKKLAAHFSNTSGTGGRQVFQSKGCVNCHQGALALEDRLHNMTLTDIAVDMWNHAPRMLQPPPALSEDEMRSLLSYLWMRQFVYGGGNVAAGKKVFQERHCAECHAEGAHGAPPLPGQAKQYSEVSIISALWRHGPQMAHRMKQAGIAWPIFGGPQEVADLIAYLNSVQ
;
A
#
# COMPACT_ATOMS: atom_id res chain seq x y z
N MET A 1 -46.41 2.78 59.38
CA MET A 1 -45.95 1.58 58.65
C MET A 1 -45.43 2.08 57.32
N SER A 2 -44.14 2.31 57.23
CA SER A 2 -43.47 2.92 56.07
C SER A 2 -42.74 1.85 55.28
N ASN A 3 -43.13 1.60 54.02
CA ASN A 3 -42.49 0.69 53.09
C ASN A 3 -41.57 1.48 52.20
N THR A 4 -40.26 1.39 52.44
CA THR A 4 -39.19 1.94 51.60
C THR A 4 -38.80 0.86 50.57
N CYS A 5 -39.15 1.08 49.30
CA CYS A 5 -38.72 0.25 48.18
C CYS A 5 -37.29 0.67 47.78
N PHE A 6 -36.34 -0.24 47.96
CA PHE A 6 -34.95 -0.10 47.47
C PHE A 6 -34.91 -0.50 45.99
N GLN A 7 -34.71 0.45 45.09
CA GLN A 7 -34.41 0.16 43.68
C GLN A 7 -32.91 0.00 43.52
N ILE A 8 -32.48 -1.23 43.22
CA ILE A 8 -31.09 -1.54 42.85
C ILE A 8 -30.95 -1.23 41.35
N LEU A 9 -30.24 -0.17 41.04
CA LEU A 9 -29.86 0.14 39.69
C LEU A 9 -28.62 -0.67 39.29
N ALA A 10 -28.79 -1.72 38.49
CA ALA A 10 -27.72 -2.49 37.91
C ALA A 10 -27.16 -1.75 36.72
N ALA A 11 -26.03 -1.07 36.88
CA ALA A 11 -25.27 -0.48 35.78
C ALA A 11 -24.54 -1.61 35.03
N ALA A 12 -25.06 -1.96 33.87
CA ALA A 12 -24.34 -2.82 32.91
C ALA A 12 -23.19 -2.04 32.29
N LEU A 13 -21.98 -2.27 32.77
CA LEU A 13 -20.78 -1.85 32.04
C LEU A 13 -20.67 -2.70 30.76
N ALA A 14 -21.04 -2.14 29.64
CA ALA A 14 -20.67 -2.66 28.34
C ALA A 14 -19.15 -2.45 28.14
N LEU A 15 -18.36 -3.48 28.40
CA LEU A 15 -16.99 -3.53 27.94
C LEU A 15 -17.04 -3.62 26.40
N SER A 16 -16.86 -2.48 25.75
CA SER A 16 -16.52 -2.44 24.34
C SER A 16 -15.13 -3.07 24.21
N ALA A 17 -15.08 -4.34 23.83
CA ALA A 17 -13.84 -4.95 23.39
C ALA A 17 -13.38 -4.17 22.14
N SER A 18 -12.46 -3.23 22.33
CA SER A 18 -11.72 -2.61 21.24
C SER A 18 -10.97 -3.76 20.58
N ALA A 19 -11.38 -4.16 19.37
CA ALA A 19 -10.59 -5.05 18.55
C ALA A 19 -9.20 -4.43 18.45
N ALA A 20 -8.19 -5.11 18.97
CA ALA A 20 -6.82 -4.66 18.90
C ALA A 20 -6.48 -4.56 17.40
N GLU A 21 -6.31 -3.33 16.92
CA GLU A 21 -5.95 -3.06 15.55
C GLU A 21 -4.55 -3.64 15.34
N LEU A 22 -4.41 -4.57 14.39
CA LEU A 22 -3.12 -5.15 14.05
C LEU A 22 -2.13 -4.02 13.74
N PRO A 23 -0.94 -4.02 14.35
CA PRO A 23 0.03 -2.96 14.11
C PRO A 23 0.48 -3.02 12.65
N VAL A 24 0.02 -2.08 11.86
CA VAL A 24 0.54 -1.88 10.51
C VAL A 24 1.93 -1.27 10.65
N ILE A 25 2.96 -1.97 10.18
CA ILE A 25 4.33 -1.44 10.14
C ILE A 25 4.43 -0.58 8.87
N PRO A 26 4.48 0.74 9.01
CA PRO A 26 4.60 1.63 7.86
C PRO A 26 5.99 1.46 7.24
N GLY A 27 6.03 1.19 5.94
CA GLY A 27 7.27 1.13 5.17
C GLY A 27 7.66 2.51 4.63
N ASP A 28 8.95 2.71 4.46
CA ASP A 28 9.55 3.90 3.85
C ASP A 28 10.25 3.50 2.54
N SER A 29 9.76 4.00 1.42
CA SER A 29 10.28 3.62 0.10
C SER A 29 11.72 4.10 -0.15
N THR A 30 12.14 5.21 0.48
CA THR A 30 13.51 5.73 0.36
C THR A 30 14.49 4.82 1.12
N ARG A 31 14.13 4.40 2.33
CA ARG A 31 14.91 3.40 3.07
C ARG A 31 14.91 2.06 2.34
N GLY A 32 13.75 1.65 1.79
CA GLY A 32 13.65 0.44 0.97
C GLY A 32 14.56 0.46 -0.25
N ALA A 33 14.64 1.57 -0.98
CA ALA A 33 15.57 1.74 -2.09
C ALA A 33 17.03 1.61 -1.65
N LYS A 34 17.38 2.20 -0.50
CA LYS A 34 18.71 2.05 0.09
C LYS A 34 18.99 0.60 0.49
N LEU A 35 18.03 -0.07 1.13
CA LEU A 35 18.13 -1.49 1.48
C LEU A 35 18.34 -2.38 0.24
N PHE A 36 17.59 -2.13 -0.84
CA PHE A 36 17.75 -2.86 -2.10
C PHE A 36 19.19 -2.81 -2.62
N GLN A 37 19.87 -1.68 -2.46
CA GLN A 37 21.28 -1.52 -2.80
C GLN A 37 22.20 -2.17 -1.76
N THR A 38 22.07 -1.82 -0.49
CA THR A 38 23.00 -2.22 0.57
C THR A 38 22.92 -3.70 0.90
N GLN A 39 21.73 -4.32 0.75
CA GLN A 39 21.54 -5.77 0.89
C GLN A 39 21.78 -6.53 -0.41
N GLN A 40 22.38 -5.86 -1.41
CA GLN A 40 22.82 -6.40 -2.68
C GLN A 40 21.73 -7.08 -3.55
N CYS A 41 20.45 -6.81 -3.31
CA CYS A 41 19.36 -7.30 -4.16
C CYS A 41 19.54 -6.85 -5.62
N VAL A 42 20.07 -5.64 -5.80
CA VAL A 42 20.40 -5.00 -7.09
C VAL A 42 21.42 -5.79 -7.91
N HIS A 43 22.21 -6.68 -7.29
CA HIS A 43 23.17 -7.50 -8.02
C HIS A 43 22.49 -8.46 -9.01
N CYS A 44 21.34 -9.00 -8.60
CA CYS A 44 20.56 -9.93 -9.42
C CYS A 44 19.32 -9.31 -10.03
N HIS A 45 18.61 -8.45 -9.30
CA HIS A 45 17.35 -7.86 -9.70
C HIS A 45 17.50 -6.41 -10.18
N ALA A 46 16.70 -6.03 -11.18
CA ALA A 46 16.49 -4.63 -11.55
C ALA A 46 15.19 -4.10 -10.93
N VAL A 47 15.09 -2.78 -10.85
CA VAL A 47 13.83 -2.05 -10.64
C VAL A 47 13.74 -0.98 -11.73
N ASN A 48 12.71 -1.08 -12.57
CA ASN A 48 12.50 -0.20 -13.74
C ASN A 48 13.74 -0.10 -14.66
N GLY A 49 14.40 -1.24 -14.91
CA GLY A 49 15.56 -1.35 -15.78
C GLY A 49 16.90 -1.00 -15.13
N ALA A 50 16.90 -0.47 -13.90
CA ALA A 50 18.13 -0.17 -13.16
C ALA A 50 18.51 -1.32 -12.22
N GLY A 51 19.64 -1.99 -12.48
CA GLY A 51 20.14 -3.10 -11.68
C GLY A 51 20.56 -4.32 -12.48
N GLY A 52 20.62 -5.48 -11.80
CA GLY A 52 21.03 -6.77 -12.37
C GLY A 52 20.01 -7.33 -13.36
N LYS A 53 20.48 -8.29 -14.19
CA LYS A 53 19.68 -8.94 -15.22
C LYS A 53 19.57 -10.47 -15.01
N ILE A 54 20.01 -10.96 -13.86
CA ILE A 54 19.96 -12.39 -13.51
C ILE A 54 18.54 -12.76 -13.06
N GLY A 55 17.95 -11.91 -12.21
CA GLY A 55 16.57 -12.04 -11.74
C GLY A 55 15.61 -11.17 -12.55
N ILE A 56 14.31 -11.34 -12.27
CA ILE A 56 13.26 -10.50 -12.87
C ILE A 56 13.39 -9.03 -12.45
N ASP A 57 12.93 -8.13 -13.30
CA ASP A 57 12.76 -6.72 -12.94
C ASP A 57 11.56 -6.58 -11.99
N LEU A 58 11.84 -6.22 -10.74
CA LEU A 58 10.83 -6.13 -9.68
C LEU A 58 9.92 -4.91 -9.81
N GLY A 59 10.31 -3.90 -10.58
CA GLY A 59 9.47 -2.75 -10.93
C GLY A 59 8.48 -3.04 -12.06
N ARG A 60 8.76 -3.99 -12.95
CA ARG A 60 7.98 -4.27 -14.18
C ARG A 60 7.00 -5.44 -14.08
N SER A 61 6.75 -5.96 -12.90
CA SER A 61 5.83 -7.09 -12.76
C SER A 61 4.37 -6.70 -13.06
N VAL A 62 3.73 -7.48 -13.90
CA VAL A 62 2.45 -7.21 -14.58
C VAL A 62 1.23 -7.20 -13.64
N SER A 63 1.37 -7.59 -12.38
CA SER A 63 0.23 -7.67 -11.47
C SER A 63 -0.05 -6.34 -10.78
N ARG A 64 -1.19 -5.72 -11.09
CA ARG A 64 -1.75 -4.59 -10.31
C ARG A 64 -2.05 -4.97 -8.85
N LYS A 65 -2.13 -6.27 -8.54
CA LYS A 65 -2.45 -6.81 -7.20
C LYS A 65 -1.18 -7.11 -6.42
N TYR A 66 -0.34 -6.12 -6.21
CA TYR A 66 0.86 -6.29 -5.41
C TYR A 66 0.54 -6.05 -3.94
N THR A 67 0.42 -7.13 -3.19
CA THR A 67 0.12 -7.10 -1.76
C THR A 67 1.33 -7.57 -0.94
N PRO A 68 1.42 -7.23 0.36
CA PRO A 68 2.44 -7.81 1.24
C PRO A 68 2.40 -9.34 1.24
N ALA A 69 1.22 -9.95 1.20
CA ALA A 69 1.06 -11.40 1.12
C ALA A 69 1.59 -11.98 -0.20
N LEU A 70 1.43 -11.26 -1.32
CA LEU A 70 2.03 -11.67 -2.60
C LEU A 70 3.55 -11.59 -2.53
N LEU A 71 4.11 -10.52 -1.96
CA LEU A 71 5.55 -10.42 -1.77
C LEU A 71 6.05 -11.56 -0.88
N ALA A 72 5.39 -11.82 0.26
CA ALA A 72 5.75 -12.85 1.19
C ALA A 72 5.73 -14.25 0.55
N SER A 73 4.65 -14.60 -0.17
CA SER A 73 4.54 -15.89 -0.86
C SER A 73 5.58 -16.04 -1.97
N THR A 74 5.82 -14.99 -2.74
CA THR A 74 6.80 -15.00 -3.84
C THR A 74 8.23 -15.14 -3.31
N MET A 75 8.59 -14.37 -2.29
CA MET A 75 9.91 -14.46 -1.66
C MET A 75 10.12 -15.82 -1.00
N TRP A 76 9.09 -16.35 -0.35
CA TRP A 76 9.14 -17.68 0.24
C TRP A 76 9.40 -18.75 -0.80
N ASN A 77 8.60 -18.78 -1.85
CA ASN A 77 8.71 -19.80 -2.92
C ASN A 77 10.03 -19.72 -3.67
N HIS A 78 10.61 -18.53 -3.75
CA HIS A 78 11.87 -18.28 -4.46
C HIS A 78 13.11 -18.32 -3.56
N GLY A 79 12.93 -18.30 -2.25
CA GLY A 79 14.01 -18.22 -1.25
C GLY A 79 15.19 -19.19 -1.47
N PRO A 80 14.96 -20.51 -1.60
CA PRO A 80 16.05 -21.46 -1.79
C PRO A 80 16.90 -21.20 -3.04
N VAL A 81 16.28 -20.75 -4.14
CA VAL A 81 16.96 -20.38 -5.39
C VAL A 81 17.82 -19.14 -5.19
N MET A 82 17.26 -18.11 -4.53
CA MET A 82 18.01 -16.88 -4.20
C MET A 82 19.22 -17.20 -3.30
N TRP A 83 19.04 -17.99 -2.25
CA TRP A 83 20.15 -18.32 -1.35
C TRP A 83 21.28 -19.12 -2.04
N GLY A 84 20.92 -20.04 -2.93
CA GLY A 84 21.90 -20.77 -3.74
C GLY A 84 22.67 -19.84 -4.70
N ALA A 85 21.96 -18.92 -5.35
CA ALA A 85 22.59 -17.93 -6.23
C ALA A 85 23.50 -16.96 -5.47
N MET A 86 23.08 -16.49 -4.29
CA MET A 86 23.88 -15.62 -3.42
C MET A 86 25.17 -16.34 -2.95
N GLU A 87 25.04 -17.60 -2.54
CA GLU A 87 26.19 -18.42 -2.13
C GLU A 87 27.19 -18.60 -3.29
N ALA A 88 26.70 -18.93 -4.48
CA ALA A 88 27.54 -19.06 -5.67
C ALA A 88 28.22 -17.73 -6.08
N ALA A 89 27.60 -16.59 -5.78
CA ALA A 89 28.14 -15.25 -6.05
C ALA A 89 28.99 -14.68 -4.89
N GLY A 90 29.14 -15.40 -3.78
CA GLY A 90 29.86 -14.91 -2.59
C GLY A 90 29.13 -13.75 -1.88
N ILE A 91 27.82 -13.64 -2.06
CA ILE A 91 27.01 -12.58 -1.44
C ILE A 91 26.45 -13.08 -0.11
N GLU A 92 26.64 -12.28 0.96
CA GLU A 92 26.08 -12.61 2.26
C GLU A 92 24.54 -12.51 2.24
N LYS A 93 23.88 -13.51 2.82
CA LYS A 93 22.42 -13.53 2.91
C LYS A 93 21.93 -12.44 3.87
N PRO A 94 21.04 -11.53 3.43
CA PRO A 94 20.59 -10.41 4.26
C PRO A 94 19.80 -10.88 5.49
N LYS A 95 19.91 -10.11 6.58
CA LYS A 95 19.14 -10.31 7.81
C LYS A 95 18.14 -9.16 7.93
N LEU A 96 16.98 -9.33 7.30
CA LEU A 96 15.95 -8.30 7.30
C LEU A 96 15.15 -8.29 8.61
N SER A 97 14.96 -7.13 9.20
CA SER A 97 13.96 -6.90 10.24
C SER A 97 12.56 -6.82 9.64
N PRO A 98 11.48 -6.86 10.43
CA PRO A 98 10.13 -6.57 9.92
C PRO A 98 10.02 -5.17 9.30
N GLU A 99 10.70 -4.18 9.84
CA GLU A 99 10.76 -2.82 9.32
C GLU A 99 11.47 -2.77 7.96
N ASP A 100 12.59 -3.48 7.81
CA ASP A 100 13.29 -3.60 6.54
C ASP A 100 12.41 -4.27 5.47
N ALA A 101 11.65 -5.29 5.85
CA ALA A 101 10.71 -5.97 4.95
C ALA A 101 9.57 -5.04 4.52
N ALA A 102 9.05 -4.22 5.44
CA ALA A 102 8.04 -3.20 5.14
C ALA A 102 8.60 -2.11 4.21
N ASP A 103 9.84 -1.65 4.46
CA ASP A 103 10.51 -0.66 3.62
C ASP A 103 10.76 -1.17 2.20
N LEU A 104 11.22 -2.41 2.05
CA LEU A 104 11.38 -3.05 0.73
C LEU A 104 10.03 -3.19 0.01
N PHE A 105 8.98 -3.56 0.72
CA PHE A 105 7.64 -3.61 0.13
C PHE A 105 7.20 -2.23 -0.37
N ALA A 106 7.37 -1.18 0.47
CA ALA A 106 7.05 0.19 0.09
C ALA A 106 7.86 0.64 -1.14
N PHE A 107 9.14 0.29 -1.22
CA PHE A 107 9.99 0.60 -2.37
C PHE A 107 9.50 -0.10 -3.64
N PHE A 108 9.28 -1.40 -3.61
CA PHE A 108 8.80 -2.14 -4.78
C PHE A 108 7.41 -1.68 -5.22
N TYR A 109 6.57 -1.31 -4.27
CA TYR A 109 5.26 -0.75 -4.58
C TYR A 109 5.38 0.62 -5.25
N SER A 110 6.17 1.53 -4.67
CA SER A 110 6.38 2.86 -5.25
C SER A 110 7.03 2.82 -6.62
N ALA A 111 7.95 1.87 -6.86
CA ALA A 111 8.55 1.66 -8.16
C ALA A 111 7.52 1.26 -9.23
N ARG A 112 6.51 0.49 -8.84
CA ARG A 112 5.42 0.06 -9.72
C ARG A 112 4.35 1.12 -9.96
N PHE A 113 4.25 2.07 -9.06
CA PHE A 113 3.37 3.21 -9.23
C PHE A 113 3.70 4.02 -10.51
N PHE A 114 5.01 4.09 -10.85
CA PHE A 114 5.50 4.68 -12.08
C PHE A 114 5.66 3.69 -13.23
N ASP A 115 5.21 2.46 -13.06
CA ASP A 115 5.48 1.35 -13.98
C ASP A 115 4.67 1.42 -15.28
N GLN A 116 3.63 2.22 -15.31
CA GLN A 116 2.97 2.62 -16.54
C GLN A 116 3.16 4.12 -16.70
N PRO A 117 4.28 4.54 -17.31
CA PRO A 117 4.42 5.94 -17.65
C PRO A 117 3.23 6.33 -18.50
N GLY A 118 2.50 7.35 -18.07
CA GLY A 118 1.38 7.85 -18.83
C GLY A 118 1.82 8.16 -20.27
N ASP A 119 0.91 8.02 -21.19
CA ASP A 119 1.14 8.34 -22.60
C ASP A 119 0.82 9.81 -22.85
N ALA A 120 1.81 10.59 -23.29
CA ALA A 120 1.65 12.03 -23.51
C ALA A 120 0.66 12.37 -24.63
N ALA A 121 0.50 11.50 -25.64
CA ALA A 121 -0.45 11.74 -26.71
C ALA A 121 -1.90 11.52 -26.23
N ARG A 122 -2.15 10.42 -25.51
CA ARG A 122 -3.46 10.19 -24.86
C ARG A 122 -3.72 11.27 -23.81
N GLY A 123 -2.71 11.67 -23.04
CA GLY A 123 -2.84 12.72 -22.03
C GLY A 123 -3.28 14.07 -22.61
N ARG A 124 -2.78 14.43 -23.81
CA ARG A 124 -3.23 15.62 -24.54
C ARG A 124 -4.70 15.51 -24.92
N GLU A 125 -5.11 14.35 -25.42
CA GLU A 125 -6.50 14.11 -25.79
C GLU A 125 -7.40 14.13 -24.56
N THR A 126 -6.99 13.50 -23.47
CA THR A 126 -7.73 13.45 -22.19
C THR A 126 -7.83 14.84 -21.58
N PHE A 127 -6.75 15.63 -21.57
CA PHE A 127 -6.75 17.01 -21.06
C PHE A 127 -7.76 17.90 -21.80
N ALA A 128 -7.88 17.72 -23.12
CA ALA A 128 -8.88 18.39 -23.94
C ALA A 128 -10.30 17.84 -23.68
N ALA A 129 -10.47 16.53 -23.73
CA ALA A 129 -11.77 15.85 -23.56
C ALA A 129 -12.39 16.13 -22.18
N ARG A 130 -11.56 16.16 -21.13
CA ARG A 130 -11.95 16.52 -19.76
C ARG A 130 -12.05 18.03 -19.54
N GLN A 131 -11.92 18.83 -20.60
CA GLN A 131 -12.10 20.28 -20.63
C GLN A 131 -11.17 21.06 -19.66
N CYS A 132 -10.08 20.46 -19.18
CA CYS A 132 -9.12 21.12 -18.29
C CYS A 132 -8.58 22.43 -18.92
N GLY A 133 -8.25 22.37 -20.22
CA GLY A 133 -7.72 23.49 -20.99
C GLY A 133 -8.73 24.63 -21.25
N ALA A 134 -10.00 24.44 -20.94
CA ALA A 134 -11.02 25.51 -21.05
C ALA A 134 -10.84 26.60 -19.98
N CYS A 135 -10.22 26.23 -18.84
CA CYS A 135 -9.91 27.15 -17.74
C CYS A 135 -8.40 27.27 -17.52
N HIS A 136 -7.66 26.17 -17.55
CA HIS A 136 -6.23 26.09 -17.31
C HIS A 136 -5.45 26.07 -18.64
N GLY A 137 -5.15 27.24 -19.20
CA GLY A 137 -4.28 27.33 -20.35
C GLY A 137 -2.84 26.95 -19.99
N ILE A 138 -2.01 26.68 -21.00
CA ILE A 138 -0.62 26.26 -20.75
C ILE A 138 0.19 27.45 -20.19
N GLU A 139 0.19 28.57 -20.85
CA GLU A 139 0.98 29.76 -20.48
C GLU A 139 0.11 30.84 -19.82
N ASP A 140 -1.14 30.95 -20.23
CA ASP A 140 -2.08 31.97 -19.79
C ASP A 140 -3.31 31.36 -19.11
N SER A 141 -3.79 32.03 -18.06
CA SER A 141 -5.09 31.71 -17.47
C SER A 141 -6.21 32.02 -18.47
N LYS A 142 -7.12 31.08 -18.66
CA LYS A 142 -8.32 31.27 -19.51
C LYS A 142 -9.59 31.53 -18.72
N ALA A 143 -9.51 31.45 -17.39
CA ALA A 143 -10.61 31.75 -16.49
C ALA A 143 -10.09 32.34 -15.18
N GLU A 144 -10.88 33.20 -14.57
CA GLU A 144 -10.55 33.81 -13.28
C GLU A 144 -10.31 32.72 -12.23
N GLY A 145 -9.22 32.85 -11.49
CA GLY A 145 -8.82 31.91 -10.44
C GLY A 145 -8.27 30.57 -10.91
N ALA A 146 -8.12 30.36 -12.24
CA ALA A 146 -7.52 29.16 -12.81
C ALA A 146 -6.04 29.43 -13.20
N PRO A 147 -5.05 29.01 -12.40
CA PRO A 147 -3.65 29.26 -12.76
C PRO A 147 -3.27 28.50 -14.03
N PRO A 148 -2.41 29.08 -14.89
CA PRO A 148 -1.87 28.39 -16.06
C PRO A 148 -0.96 27.26 -15.65
N VAL A 149 -0.86 26.23 -16.51
CA VAL A 149 -0.10 25.01 -16.25
C VAL A 149 1.36 25.27 -15.90
N VAL A 150 2.01 26.27 -16.54
CA VAL A 150 3.39 26.64 -16.25
C VAL A 150 3.66 27.05 -14.80
N ARG A 151 2.61 27.35 -14.05
CA ARG A 151 2.68 27.69 -12.62
C ARG A 151 2.36 26.50 -11.70
N TRP A 152 2.14 25.31 -12.24
CA TRP A 152 1.82 24.13 -11.45
C TRP A 152 3.08 23.43 -10.96
N GLU A 153 3.57 23.80 -9.79
CA GLU A 153 4.70 23.13 -9.14
C GLU A 153 4.41 21.65 -8.86
N SER A 154 3.12 21.33 -8.70
CA SER A 154 2.61 19.98 -8.45
C SER A 154 2.82 18.99 -9.62
N LEU A 155 3.22 19.43 -10.79
CA LEU A 155 3.48 18.53 -11.93
C LEU A 155 4.64 17.55 -11.70
N SER A 156 5.50 17.81 -10.72
CA SER A 156 6.60 16.90 -10.38
C SER A 156 6.14 15.62 -9.70
N ASP A 157 4.96 15.62 -9.08
CA ASP A 157 4.48 14.58 -8.19
C ASP A 157 2.97 14.37 -8.32
N PRO A 158 2.48 13.13 -8.61
CA PRO A 158 1.06 12.83 -8.71
C PRO A 158 0.27 13.15 -7.43
N VAL A 159 0.86 12.92 -6.25
CA VAL A 159 0.18 13.20 -4.96
C VAL A 159 0.02 14.71 -4.76
N ALA A 160 1.05 15.50 -5.08
CA ALA A 160 0.97 16.95 -5.03
C ALA A 160 -0.10 17.47 -6.01
N MET A 161 -0.20 16.87 -7.20
CA MET A 161 -1.24 17.22 -8.18
C MET A 161 -2.63 16.95 -7.62
N VAL A 162 -2.85 15.77 -7.07
CA VAL A 162 -4.16 15.41 -6.47
C VAL A 162 -4.48 16.28 -5.26
N GLN A 163 -3.49 16.62 -4.44
CA GLN A 163 -3.68 17.51 -3.30
C GLN A 163 -4.15 18.90 -3.77
N GLN A 164 -3.56 19.44 -4.81
CA GLN A 164 -4.01 20.71 -5.39
C GLN A 164 -5.42 20.59 -5.97
N MET A 165 -5.71 19.52 -6.72
CA MET A 165 -7.05 19.25 -7.25
C MET A 165 -8.08 19.13 -6.12
N TRP A 166 -7.77 18.39 -5.05
CA TRP A 166 -8.62 18.24 -3.88
C TRP A 166 -8.96 19.59 -3.22
N ASN A 167 -7.94 20.40 -2.95
CA ASN A 167 -8.10 21.65 -2.21
C ASN A 167 -8.94 22.71 -2.95
N HIS A 168 -9.03 22.62 -4.28
CA HIS A 168 -9.89 23.54 -5.03
C HIS A 168 -11.02 22.86 -5.82
N SER A 169 -11.27 21.59 -5.53
CA SER A 169 -12.32 20.80 -6.18
C SER A 169 -13.70 21.50 -6.11
N TYR A 170 -14.03 22.07 -4.95
CA TYR A 170 -15.28 22.78 -4.77
C TYR A 170 -15.42 24.01 -5.68
N ARG A 171 -14.33 24.80 -5.83
CA ARG A 171 -14.34 25.98 -6.75
C ARG A 171 -14.45 25.52 -8.20
N MET A 172 -13.79 24.43 -8.57
CA MET A 172 -13.91 23.87 -9.92
C MET A 172 -15.30 23.33 -10.18
N HIS A 173 -15.88 22.61 -9.23
CA HIS A 173 -17.25 22.12 -9.33
C HIS A 173 -18.26 23.28 -9.54
N ASP A 174 -18.14 24.34 -8.76
CA ASP A 174 -18.97 25.53 -8.89
C ASP A 174 -18.74 26.24 -10.25
N ALA A 175 -17.49 26.35 -10.71
CA ALA A 175 -17.18 26.91 -12.03
C ALA A 175 -17.72 26.05 -13.19
N PHE A 176 -17.74 24.73 -13.05
CA PHE A 176 -18.35 23.81 -14.01
C PHE A 176 -19.86 23.97 -14.05
N ALA A 177 -20.51 24.04 -12.87
CA ALA A 177 -21.95 24.27 -12.76
C ALA A 177 -22.38 25.58 -13.44
N ARG A 178 -21.65 26.69 -13.21
CA ARG A 178 -21.93 27.97 -13.88
C ARG A 178 -21.79 27.94 -15.41
N ARG A 179 -20.97 27.02 -15.93
CA ARG A 179 -20.75 26.85 -17.39
C ARG A 179 -21.57 25.73 -17.99
N HIS A 180 -22.43 25.08 -17.21
CA HIS A 180 -23.21 23.88 -17.62
C HIS A 180 -22.32 22.73 -18.10
N ILE A 181 -21.14 22.57 -17.50
CA ILE A 181 -20.22 21.47 -17.75
C ILE A 181 -20.43 20.43 -16.65
N GLU A 182 -20.59 19.17 -17.02
CA GLU A 182 -20.64 18.07 -16.06
C GLU A 182 -19.29 17.87 -15.38
N TRP A 183 -19.34 17.36 -14.13
CA TRP A 183 -18.11 17.03 -13.41
C TRP A 183 -17.31 15.99 -14.16
N GLN A 184 -16.04 16.27 -14.34
CA GLN A 184 -15.14 15.43 -15.09
C GLN A 184 -14.48 14.40 -14.17
N ALA A 185 -15.09 13.22 -14.06
CA ALA A 185 -14.47 12.09 -13.39
C ALA A 185 -13.25 11.61 -14.16
N LEU A 186 -12.22 11.16 -13.43
CA LEU A 186 -10.97 10.63 -13.98
C LEU A 186 -10.77 9.17 -13.58
N THR A 187 -9.98 8.47 -14.35
CA THR A 187 -9.33 7.21 -13.95
C THR A 187 -7.87 7.47 -13.59
N ALA A 188 -7.24 6.56 -12.84
CA ALA A 188 -5.82 6.67 -12.52
C ALA A 188 -4.95 6.75 -13.78
N ALA A 189 -5.25 5.92 -14.79
CA ALA A 189 -4.53 5.93 -16.07
C ALA A 189 -4.67 7.28 -16.80
N GLU A 190 -5.85 7.90 -16.78
CA GLU A 190 -6.05 9.23 -17.37
C GLU A 190 -5.25 10.31 -16.64
N LEU A 191 -5.14 10.23 -15.31
CA LEU A 191 -4.32 11.16 -14.54
C LEU A 191 -2.83 11.00 -14.90
N ASP A 192 -2.33 9.76 -14.99
CA ASP A 192 -0.96 9.47 -15.37
C ASP A 192 -0.66 9.97 -16.81
N ASP A 193 -1.57 9.76 -17.74
CA ASP A 193 -1.48 10.25 -19.12
C ASP A 193 -1.45 11.79 -19.17
N ILE A 194 -2.33 12.46 -18.43
CA ILE A 194 -2.34 13.94 -18.33
C ILE A 194 -1.01 14.43 -17.77
N LEU A 195 -0.49 13.82 -16.70
CA LEU A 195 0.79 14.22 -16.13
C LEU A 195 1.94 14.02 -17.13
N ALA A 196 1.95 12.90 -17.87
CA ALA A 196 2.94 12.66 -18.92
C ALA A 196 2.88 13.72 -20.02
N TYR A 197 1.67 14.09 -20.46
CA TYR A 197 1.48 15.16 -21.42
C TYR A 197 2.00 16.50 -20.92
N LEU A 198 1.54 16.93 -19.75
CA LEU A 198 1.91 18.24 -19.21
C LEU A 198 3.41 18.35 -18.93
N ARG A 199 4.07 17.27 -18.52
CA ARG A 199 5.55 17.22 -18.36
C ARG A 199 6.30 17.19 -19.67
N SER A 200 5.72 16.74 -20.77
CA SER A 200 6.35 16.70 -22.09
C SER A 200 6.44 18.07 -22.76
N LEU A 201 5.69 19.05 -22.25
CA LEU A 201 5.65 20.39 -22.82
C LEU A 201 7.00 21.10 -22.62
N PRO A 202 7.49 21.87 -23.62
CA PRO A 202 8.74 22.62 -23.50
C PRO A 202 8.77 23.55 -22.27
N GLN A 203 7.64 24.12 -21.92
CA GLN A 203 7.46 25.09 -20.83
C GLN A 203 7.60 24.46 -19.44
N THR A 204 7.30 23.17 -19.31
CA THR A 204 7.28 22.42 -18.03
C THR A 204 8.39 21.37 -17.95
N LYS A 205 9.13 21.13 -19.02
CA LYS A 205 10.14 20.07 -19.16
C LYS A 205 11.27 20.10 -18.11
N LYS A 206 11.43 21.21 -17.39
CA LYS A 206 12.42 21.34 -16.31
C LYS A 206 11.99 20.68 -14.99
N LEU A 207 10.71 20.32 -14.86
CA LEU A 207 10.17 19.68 -13.68
C LEU A 207 10.48 18.18 -13.74
N ALA A 208 11.52 17.76 -13.04
CA ALA A 208 11.83 16.34 -12.90
C ALA A 208 10.68 15.63 -12.16
N ALA A 209 10.29 14.45 -12.65
CA ALA A 209 9.34 13.62 -11.94
C ALA A 209 9.95 13.22 -10.59
N HIS A 210 9.25 13.52 -9.51
CA HIS A 210 9.63 13.16 -8.16
C HIS A 210 8.45 12.48 -7.48
N PHE A 211 8.70 11.34 -6.86
CA PHE A 211 7.74 10.68 -6.00
C PHE A 211 8.41 10.36 -4.67
N SER A 212 7.86 10.88 -3.60
CA SER A 212 8.23 10.46 -2.25
C SER A 212 7.05 9.77 -1.61
N ASN A 213 7.23 8.52 -1.20
CA ASN A 213 6.26 7.83 -0.38
C ASN A 213 6.51 8.23 1.07
N THR A 214 5.48 8.69 1.76
CA THR A 214 5.54 8.91 3.21
C THR A 214 5.05 7.67 3.93
N SER A 215 5.58 7.43 5.13
CA SER A 215 4.99 6.45 6.03
C SER A 215 3.55 6.84 6.35
N GLY A 216 2.65 5.89 6.49
CA GLY A 216 1.27 6.15 6.94
C GLY A 216 1.17 6.66 8.39
N THR A 217 2.32 6.91 9.03
CA THR A 217 2.41 7.51 10.36
C THR A 217 1.77 8.89 10.34
N GLY A 218 0.77 9.09 11.18
CA GLY A 218 0.00 10.34 11.21
C GLY A 218 -1.23 10.36 10.29
N GLY A 219 -1.32 9.50 9.27
CA GLY A 219 -2.47 9.49 8.35
C GLY A 219 -3.80 9.18 9.04
N ARG A 220 -3.79 8.31 10.05
CA ARG A 220 -4.96 8.07 10.91
C ARG A 220 -5.38 9.33 11.65
N GLN A 221 -4.42 10.09 12.20
CA GLN A 221 -4.72 11.35 12.88
C GLN A 221 -5.30 12.37 11.91
N VAL A 222 -4.77 12.45 10.68
CA VAL A 222 -5.32 13.30 9.62
C VAL A 222 -6.75 12.87 9.29
N PHE A 223 -7.01 11.57 9.10
CA PHE A 223 -8.34 11.01 8.83
C PHE A 223 -9.36 11.40 9.90
N GLN A 224 -8.95 11.36 11.17
CA GLN A 224 -9.78 11.76 12.31
C GLN A 224 -9.95 13.28 12.41
N SER A 225 -8.85 14.04 12.43
CA SER A 225 -8.86 15.48 12.65
C SER A 225 -9.51 16.28 11.52
N LYS A 226 -9.44 15.77 10.28
CA LYS A 226 -10.12 16.35 9.12
C LYS A 226 -11.57 15.89 9.00
N GLY A 227 -12.07 15.10 9.94
CA GLY A 227 -13.48 14.71 10.01
C GLY A 227 -13.90 13.60 9.03
N CYS A 228 -12.98 12.96 8.31
CA CYS A 228 -13.29 11.88 7.36
C CYS A 228 -14.03 10.73 8.07
N VAL A 229 -13.63 10.41 9.29
CA VAL A 229 -14.23 9.35 10.13
C VAL A 229 -15.73 9.60 10.41
N ASN A 230 -16.21 10.84 10.38
CA ASN A 230 -17.61 11.15 10.69
C ASN A 230 -18.58 10.54 9.67
N CYS A 231 -18.12 10.34 8.43
CA CYS A 231 -18.90 9.69 7.37
C CYS A 231 -18.37 8.30 7.03
N HIS A 232 -17.04 8.12 7.03
CA HIS A 232 -16.39 6.85 6.65
C HIS A 232 -16.30 5.88 7.82
N GLN A 233 -17.47 5.44 8.32
CA GLN A 233 -17.66 4.43 9.36
C GLN A 233 -18.92 3.61 9.09
N GLY A 234 -19.06 2.46 9.71
CA GLY A 234 -20.19 1.55 9.51
C GLY A 234 -20.36 1.16 8.04
N ALA A 235 -21.53 1.37 7.47
CA ALA A 235 -21.83 1.03 6.07
C ALA A 235 -21.01 1.83 5.04
N LEU A 236 -20.39 2.94 5.44
CA LEU A 236 -19.52 3.77 4.60
C LEU A 236 -18.04 3.60 4.97
N ALA A 237 -17.70 2.60 5.77
CA ALA A 237 -16.32 2.27 6.10
C ALA A 237 -15.52 1.98 4.81
N LEU A 238 -14.25 2.43 4.79
CA LEU A 238 -13.42 2.34 3.58
C LEU A 238 -12.76 0.98 3.42
N GLU A 239 -12.66 0.19 4.48
CA GLU A 239 -11.97 -1.09 4.52
C GLU A 239 -12.41 -2.04 3.39
N ASP A 240 -13.72 -2.18 3.21
CA ASP A 240 -14.30 -3.05 2.19
C ASP A 240 -14.31 -2.43 0.78
N ARG A 241 -13.84 -1.19 0.63
CA ARG A 241 -13.90 -0.42 -0.63
C ARG A 241 -12.54 -0.20 -1.27
N LEU A 242 -11.45 -0.37 -0.51
CA LEU A 242 -10.09 -0.07 -0.95
C LEU A 242 -9.35 -1.27 -1.57
N HIS A 243 -10.05 -2.38 -1.82
CA HIS A 243 -9.42 -3.60 -2.32
C HIS A 243 -8.71 -3.43 -3.66
N ASN A 244 -7.43 -3.79 -3.68
CA ASN A 244 -6.58 -3.78 -4.88
C ASN A 244 -6.40 -2.40 -5.53
N MET A 245 -6.52 -1.33 -4.76
CA MET A 245 -6.32 0.04 -5.23
C MET A 245 -4.85 0.46 -5.10
N THR A 246 -4.35 1.18 -6.09
CA THR A 246 -3.08 1.90 -6.01
C THR A 246 -3.27 3.21 -5.24
N LEU A 247 -2.17 3.89 -4.90
CA LEU A 247 -2.26 5.25 -4.33
C LEU A 247 -2.93 6.23 -5.30
N THR A 248 -2.67 6.07 -6.62
CA THR A 248 -3.32 6.92 -7.63
C THR A 248 -4.80 6.63 -7.74
N ASP A 249 -5.21 5.35 -7.65
CA ASP A 249 -6.63 5.00 -7.66
C ASP A 249 -7.35 5.67 -6.48
N ILE A 250 -6.79 5.57 -5.26
CA ILE A 250 -7.38 6.21 -4.07
C ILE A 250 -7.44 7.74 -4.24
N ALA A 251 -6.38 8.34 -4.75
CA ALA A 251 -6.29 9.77 -4.96
C ALA A 251 -7.33 10.27 -6.00
N VAL A 252 -7.48 9.52 -7.09
CA VAL A 252 -8.48 9.81 -8.14
C VAL A 252 -9.89 9.57 -7.61
N ASP A 253 -10.11 8.54 -6.80
CA ASP A 253 -11.41 8.32 -6.17
C ASP A 253 -11.77 9.44 -5.19
N MET A 254 -10.79 9.99 -4.47
CA MET A 254 -11.02 11.21 -3.67
C MET A 254 -11.49 12.38 -4.56
N TRP A 255 -10.83 12.62 -5.70
CA TRP A 255 -11.26 13.63 -6.66
C TRP A 255 -12.69 13.38 -7.16
N ASN A 256 -12.99 12.17 -7.60
CA ASN A 256 -14.30 11.80 -8.14
C ASN A 256 -15.41 11.87 -7.07
N HIS A 257 -15.03 11.71 -5.80
CA HIS A 257 -15.94 11.73 -4.67
C HIS A 257 -16.23 13.15 -4.15
N ALA A 258 -15.30 14.08 -4.31
CA ALA A 258 -15.40 15.43 -3.74
C ALA A 258 -16.75 16.14 -4.00
N PRO A 259 -17.34 16.11 -5.20
CA PRO A 259 -18.64 16.75 -5.46
C PRO A 259 -19.83 16.07 -4.77
N ARG A 260 -19.66 14.82 -4.32
CA ARG A 260 -20.71 14.03 -3.66
C ARG A 260 -20.69 14.19 -2.14
N MET A 261 -19.69 14.88 -1.61
CA MET A 261 -19.61 15.16 -0.18
C MET A 261 -20.69 16.15 0.24
N LEU A 262 -21.28 15.91 1.42
CA LEU A 262 -22.32 16.78 1.98
C LEU A 262 -21.78 18.17 2.39
N GLN A 263 -20.49 18.29 2.56
CA GLN A 263 -19.79 19.52 2.92
C GLN A 263 -18.55 19.67 2.02
N PRO A 264 -18.06 20.89 1.80
CA PRO A 264 -16.82 21.12 1.09
C PRO A 264 -15.68 20.29 1.69
N PRO A 265 -14.84 19.63 0.86
CA PRO A 265 -13.75 18.83 1.36
C PRO A 265 -12.79 19.69 2.20
N PRO A 266 -12.29 19.17 3.34
CA PRO A 266 -11.31 19.86 4.15
C PRO A 266 -10.01 20.07 3.39
N ALA A 267 -9.40 21.25 3.51
CA ALA A 267 -8.09 21.49 2.93
C ALA A 267 -7.02 20.59 3.58
N LEU A 268 -6.15 20.02 2.75
CA LEU A 268 -5.02 19.19 3.15
C LEU A 268 -3.72 19.84 2.71
N SER A 269 -2.70 19.82 3.57
CA SER A 269 -1.34 20.08 3.13
C SER A 269 -0.84 18.89 2.27
N GLU A 270 0.29 19.07 1.61
CA GLU A 270 0.89 17.99 0.82
C GLU A 270 1.28 16.80 1.69
N ASP A 271 1.87 17.06 2.87
CA ASP A 271 2.24 16.02 3.83
C ASP A 271 1.02 15.32 4.43
N GLU A 272 -0.05 16.06 4.71
CA GLU A 272 -1.32 15.47 5.15
C GLU A 272 -1.93 14.57 4.06
N MET A 273 -1.92 15.01 2.80
CA MET A 273 -2.39 14.19 1.68
C MET A 273 -1.57 12.91 1.54
N ARG A 274 -0.23 13.01 1.57
CA ARG A 274 0.65 11.84 1.50
C ARG A 274 0.40 10.87 2.64
N SER A 275 0.36 11.37 3.86
CA SER A 275 0.13 10.56 5.06
C SER A 275 -1.25 9.88 5.02
N LEU A 276 -2.28 10.63 4.59
CA LEU A 276 -3.64 10.11 4.46
C LEU A 276 -3.73 9.01 3.40
N LEU A 277 -3.20 9.26 2.20
CA LEU A 277 -3.20 8.27 1.12
C LEU A 277 -2.43 7.01 1.51
N SER A 278 -1.26 7.16 2.15
CA SER A 278 -0.49 6.03 2.65
C SER A 278 -1.26 5.24 3.72
N TYR A 279 -1.93 5.93 4.64
CA TYR A 279 -2.78 5.30 5.65
C TYR A 279 -3.92 4.51 5.01
N LEU A 280 -4.68 5.12 4.10
CA LEU A 280 -5.79 4.49 3.41
C LEU A 280 -5.32 3.30 2.57
N TRP A 281 -4.22 3.46 1.85
CA TRP A 281 -3.63 2.39 1.06
C TRP A 281 -3.20 1.19 1.92
N MET A 282 -2.59 1.45 3.08
CA MET A 282 -2.18 0.39 4.00
C MET A 282 -3.37 -0.35 4.62
N ARG A 283 -4.52 0.32 4.79
CA ARG A 283 -5.75 -0.28 5.33
C ARG A 283 -6.25 -1.46 4.51
N GLN A 284 -6.09 -1.44 3.20
CA GLN A 284 -6.50 -2.56 2.35
C GLN A 284 -5.76 -3.88 2.65
N PHE A 285 -4.59 -3.83 3.30
CA PHE A 285 -3.80 -5.00 3.63
C PHE A 285 -4.09 -5.57 5.03
N VAL A 286 -4.61 -4.75 5.92
CA VAL A 286 -4.97 -5.16 7.29
C VAL A 286 -6.22 -6.02 7.30
N TYR A 287 -7.09 -5.85 6.31
CA TYR A 287 -8.39 -6.52 6.20
C TYR A 287 -8.44 -7.61 5.14
N GLY A 288 -7.33 -7.97 4.53
CA GLY A 288 -7.23 -9.14 3.65
C GLY A 288 -7.42 -10.42 4.47
N GLY A 289 -8.65 -10.63 4.96
CA GLY A 289 -9.03 -11.63 5.94
C GLY A 289 -8.60 -13.02 5.53
N GLY A 290 -7.55 -13.55 6.21
CA GLY A 290 -7.23 -14.96 6.14
C GLY A 290 -8.29 -15.77 6.87
N ASN A 291 -8.55 -16.98 6.39
CA ASN A 291 -9.43 -17.93 7.02
C ASN A 291 -8.65 -18.83 7.98
N VAL A 292 -9.02 -18.83 9.27
CA VAL A 292 -8.33 -19.59 10.32
C VAL A 292 -8.33 -21.09 10.03
N ALA A 293 -9.44 -21.66 9.58
CA ALA A 293 -9.54 -23.09 9.30
C ALA A 293 -8.69 -23.47 8.06
N ALA A 294 -8.70 -22.65 7.02
CA ALA A 294 -7.84 -22.82 5.86
C ALA A 294 -6.35 -22.68 6.26
N GLY A 295 -6.01 -21.72 7.11
CA GLY A 295 -4.66 -21.51 7.61
C GLY A 295 -4.14 -22.69 8.43
N LYS A 296 -4.99 -23.29 9.26
CA LYS A 296 -4.65 -24.55 9.97
C LYS A 296 -4.32 -25.67 8.99
N LYS A 297 -5.10 -25.79 7.90
CA LYS A 297 -4.86 -26.76 6.84
C LYS A 297 -3.52 -26.48 6.12
N VAL A 298 -3.25 -25.22 5.77
CA VAL A 298 -1.95 -24.80 5.19
C VAL A 298 -0.80 -25.17 6.13
N PHE A 299 -0.90 -24.88 7.42
CA PHE A 299 0.12 -25.20 8.42
C PHE A 299 0.45 -26.70 8.48
N GLN A 300 -0.56 -27.56 8.30
CA GLN A 300 -0.41 -29.00 8.24
C GLN A 300 0.11 -29.50 6.88
N GLU A 301 -0.54 -29.12 5.78
CA GLU A 301 -0.24 -29.63 4.44
C GLU A 301 1.09 -29.11 3.86
N ARG A 302 1.57 -27.96 4.34
CA ARG A 302 2.88 -27.42 4.00
C ARG A 302 3.99 -27.88 4.95
N HIS A 303 3.73 -28.91 5.76
CA HIS A 303 4.68 -29.55 6.70
C HIS A 303 5.22 -28.62 7.81
N CYS A 304 4.63 -27.45 8.00
CA CYS A 304 5.07 -26.51 9.05
C CYS A 304 4.89 -27.13 10.44
N ALA A 305 3.79 -27.89 10.64
CA ALA A 305 3.43 -28.53 11.90
C ALA A 305 4.47 -29.56 12.37
N GLU A 306 5.18 -30.22 11.46
CA GLU A 306 6.17 -31.26 11.79
C GLU A 306 7.32 -30.75 12.66
N CYS A 307 7.65 -29.47 12.51
CA CYS A 307 8.68 -28.82 13.30
C CYS A 307 8.13 -27.75 14.25
N HIS A 308 7.09 -27.03 13.83
CA HIS A 308 6.61 -25.82 14.49
C HIS A 308 5.34 -25.98 15.33
N ALA A 309 4.76 -27.18 15.43
CA ALA A 309 3.60 -27.39 16.31
C ALA A 309 4.03 -27.40 17.80
N GLU A 310 5.01 -28.24 18.14
CA GLU A 310 5.48 -28.45 19.51
C GLU A 310 6.97 -28.11 19.70
N GLY A 311 7.60 -27.57 18.68
CA GLY A 311 9.04 -27.19 18.75
C GLY A 311 10.00 -28.35 18.51
N ALA A 312 9.69 -29.27 17.59
CA ALA A 312 10.57 -30.36 17.20
C ALA A 312 11.80 -29.88 16.41
N HIS A 313 12.85 -30.69 16.43
CA HIS A 313 14.10 -30.46 15.68
C HIS A 313 14.76 -29.08 15.96
N GLY A 314 14.55 -28.51 17.16
CA GLY A 314 15.06 -27.20 17.56
C GLY A 314 14.41 -26.01 16.84
N ALA A 315 13.23 -26.22 16.23
CA ALA A 315 12.38 -25.15 15.74
C ALA A 315 11.51 -24.60 16.91
N PRO A 316 11.25 -23.30 16.99
CA PRO A 316 10.32 -22.77 17.97
C PRO A 316 8.88 -23.17 17.63
N PRO A 317 8.02 -23.49 18.62
CA PRO A 317 6.60 -23.59 18.35
C PRO A 317 6.07 -22.26 17.87
N LEU A 318 5.25 -22.24 16.82
CA LEU A 318 4.63 -21.00 16.31
C LEU A 318 3.25 -20.73 16.89
N PRO A 319 2.35 -21.75 17.03
CA PRO A 319 1.08 -21.53 17.71
C PRO A 319 1.28 -21.25 19.21
N GLY A 320 0.42 -20.40 19.78
CA GLY A 320 0.44 -20.12 21.22
C GLY A 320 1.54 -19.18 21.70
N GLN A 321 2.26 -18.52 20.79
CA GLN A 321 3.19 -17.47 21.15
C GLN A 321 2.44 -16.14 21.24
N ALA A 322 2.68 -15.36 22.32
CA ALA A 322 2.14 -14.01 22.49
C ALA A 322 2.78 -13.03 21.48
N LYS A 323 2.76 -13.37 20.19
CA LYS A 323 3.38 -12.62 19.11
C LYS A 323 2.40 -12.50 17.94
N GLN A 324 2.16 -11.29 17.52
CA GLN A 324 1.38 -11.00 16.31
C GLN A 324 2.24 -11.28 15.06
N TYR A 325 1.72 -12.13 14.18
CA TYR A 325 2.31 -12.42 12.88
C TYR A 325 1.71 -11.50 11.81
N SER A 326 2.52 -11.11 10.86
CA SER A 326 2.15 -10.34 9.68
C SER A 326 2.99 -10.80 8.48
N GLU A 327 2.63 -10.39 7.30
CA GLU A 327 3.38 -10.69 6.07
C GLU A 327 4.84 -10.25 6.17
N VAL A 328 5.08 -9.05 6.69
CA VAL A 328 6.45 -8.53 6.87
C VAL A 328 7.23 -9.33 7.91
N SER A 329 6.57 -9.85 8.96
CA SER A 329 7.21 -10.71 9.94
C SER A 329 7.58 -12.07 9.35
N ILE A 330 6.78 -12.62 8.43
CA ILE A 330 7.09 -13.85 7.68
C ILE A 330 8.28 -13.62 6.75
N ILE A 331 8.34 -12.50 6.03
CA ILE A 331 9.48 -12.14 5.19
C ILE A 331 10.75 -12.03 6.03
N SER A 332 10.69 -11.32 7.15
CA SER A 332 11.80 -11.19 8.08
C SER A 332 12.27 -12.56 8.59
N ALA A 333 11.35 -13.41 9.03
CA ALA A 333 11.66 -14.76 9.49
C ALA A 333 12.30 -15.62 8.38
N LEU A 334 11.80 -15.52 7.15
CA LEU A 334 12.36 -16.21 5.98
C LEU A 334 13.84 -15.87 5.78
N TRP A 335 14.18 -14.58 5.79
CA TRP A 335 15.57 -14.16 5.56
C TRP A 335 16.49 -14.45 6.73
N ARG A 336 15.99 -14.45 7.96
CA ARG A 336 16.80 -14.73 9.17
C ARG A 336 16.98 -16.21 9.45
N HIS A 337 16.00 -17.04 9.16
CA HIS A 337 15.93 -18.44 9.56
C HIS A 337 15.78 -19.41 8.39
N GLY A 338 15.32 -18.96 7.24
CA GLY A 338 15.01 -19.79 6.09
C GLY A 338 16.17 -20.66 5.61
N PRO A 339 17.41 -20.17 5.48
CA PRO A 339 18.55 -21.02 5.09
C PRO A 339 18.78 -22.19 6.05
N GLN A 340 18.64 -21.96 7.37
CA GLN A 340 18.77 -23.00 8.37
C GLN A 340 17.58 -23.98 8.32
N MET A 341 16.35 -23.44 8.10
CA MET A 341 15.17 -24.29 7.91
C MET A 341 15.34 -25.20 6.69
N ALA A 342 15.73 -24.63 5.54
CA ALA A 342 15.95 -25.40 4.32
C ALA A 342 16.99 -26.52 4.51
N HIS A 343 18.06 -26.24 5.23
CA HIS A 343 19.08 -27.25 5.57
C HIS A 343 18.50 -28.38 6.41
N ARG A 344 17.76 -28.08 7.47
CA ARG A 344 17.13 -29.08 8.35
C ARG A 344 16.06 -29.90 7.62
N MET A 345 15.23 -29.26 6.81
CA MET A 345 14.21 -29.91 5.98
C MET A 345 14.86 -30.92 5.02
N LYS A 346 15.96 -30.52 4.36
CA LYS A 346 16.73 -31.42 3.49
C LYS A 346 17.27 -32.64 4.26
N GLN A 347 17.78 -32.45 5.48
CA GLN A 347 18.23 -33.54 6.34
C GLN A 347 17.11 -34.50 6.75
N ALA A 348 15.91 -33.97 6.96
CA ALA A 348 14.72 -34.74 7.31
C ALA A 348 14.00 -35.34 6.08
N GLY A 349 14.48 -35.10 4.86
CA GLY A 349 13.83 -35.56 3.63
C GLY A 349 12.55 -34.82 3.27
N ILE A 350 12.32 -33.64 3.86
CA ILE A 350 11.14 -32.81 3.64
C ILE A 350 11.45 -31.77 2.55
N ALA A 351 10.64 -31.70 1.52
CA ALA A 351 10.76 -30.69 0.46
C ALA A 351 10.41 -29.29 1.00
N TRP A 352 11.06 -28.25 0.45
CA TRP A 352 10.69 -26.87 0.78
C TRP A 352 9.24 -26.61 0.40
N PRO A 353 8.40 -26.11 1.32
CA PRO A 353 6.99 -25.90 1.04
C PRO A 353 6.77 -24.71 0.11
N ILE A 354 5.92 -24.88 -0.87
CA ILE A 354 5.57 -23.88 -1.85
C ILE A 354 4.14 -23.42 -1.58
N PHE A 355 3.94 -22.13 -1.34
CA PHE A 355 2.59 -21.54 -1.24
C PHE A 355 1.93 -21.46 -2.60
N GLY A 356 0.63 -21.80 -2.68
CA GLY A 356 -0.19 -21.68 -3.88
C GLY A 356 -0.53 -20.23 -4.25
N GLY A 357 -0.21 -19.28 -3.38
CA GLY A 357 -0.41 -17.86 -3.62
C GLY A 357 -0.54 -17.03 -2.34
N PRO A 358 -0.86 -15.74 -2.48
CA PRO A 358 -0.97 -14.81 -1.36
C PRO A 358 -2.06 -15.19 -0.34
N GLN A 359 -3.14 -15.84 -0.79
CA GLN A 359 -4.23 -16.23 0.10
C GLN A 359 -3.77 -17.26 1.14
N GLU A 360 -2.97 -18.24 0.76
CA GLU A 360 -2.43 -19.21 1.71
C GLU A 360 -1.56 -18.56 2.81
N VAL A 361 -0.82 -17.51 2.46
CA VAL A 361 -0.04 -16.74 3.45
C VAL A 361 -0.96 -15.97 4.40
N ALA A 362 -2.00 -15.32 3.87
CA ALA A 362 -3.00 -14.62 4.69
C ALA A 362 -3.75 -15.59 5.63
N ASP A 363 -4.14 -16.76 5.12
CA ASP A 363 -4.81 -17.78 5.89
C ASP A 363 -3.90 -18.33 7.00
N LEU A 364 -2.63 -18.60 6.69
CA LEU A 364 -1.64 -19.04 7.67
C LEU A 364 -1.45 -18.02 8.80
N ILE A 365 -1.33 -16.73 8.44
CA ILE A 365 -1.22 -15.63 9.41
C ILE A 365 -2.45 -15.59 10.32
N ALA A 366 -3.66 -15.69 9.75
CA ALA A 366 -4.89 -15.72 10.51
C ALA A 366 -4.92 -16.89 11.51
N TYR A 367 -4.50 -18.08 11.10
CA TYR A 367 -4.39 -19.23 11.99
C TYR A 367 -3.38 -19.00 13.11
N LEU A 368 -2.16 -18.57 12.80
CA LEU A 368 -1.11 -18.34 13.79
C LEU A 368 -1.51 -17.28 14.83
N ASN A 369 -2.28 -16.28 14.41
CA ASN A 369 -2.78 -15.23 15.29
C ASN A 369 -4.02 -15.64 16.11
N SER A 370 -4.74 -16.70 15.70
CA SER A 370 -5.94 -17.17 16.39
C SER A 370 -5.65 -18.08 17.57
N VAL A 371 -4.47 -18.67 17.65
CA VAL A 371 -4.05 -19.65 18.67
C VAL A 371 -3.05 -19.06 19.67
N GLN A 372 -3.31 -17.86 20.13
CA GLN A 372 -2.52 -17.13 21.14
C GLN A 372 -2.92 -17.51 22.57
#